data_63395580fd233818e13194f793d79329
#
_entry.id   63395580fd233818e13194f793d79329
#
_cell.length_a   1.000
_cell.length_b   1.000
_cell.length_c   1.000
_cell.angle_alpha   90.00
_cell.angle_beta   90.00
_cell.angle_gamma   90.00
#
_symmetry.space_group_name_H-M   'P 1'
#
loop_
_entity.id
_entity.type
_entity.pdbx_description
1 polymer ?
#
loop_
_entity_poly.entity_id
_entity_poly.type
_entity_poly.pdbx_seq_one_letter_code
_entity_poly.pdbx_strand_id
1 'polypeptide(L)'
;QPSAEAWLAHYYQQPAPDRVAPAIFELSRSGYFEQPGHVSLAIGFLASIFAQHPERVNEWMSVSRVLPVAHQRLLASALWYSGHPRGATELRALARSAAPEVRRELDAMLRSAAPSLAQADVRSEQSLNLQWGAFLATGEQAPVRHILAALGSTDNSQLSQNVRWSLAQNAAQHERVLAICRDELARQPNAVRETL
;
A
#
# COMPACT_ATOMS: atom_id res chain seq x y z
N GLN A 1 -10.42 -10.67 -19.20
CA GLN A 1 -10.10 -10.27 -17.80
C GLN A 1 -9.64 -8.81 -17.80
N PRO A 2 -9.98 -8.00 -16.77
CA PRO A 2 -9.44 -6.64 -16.68
C PRO A 2 -7.92 -6.67 -16.57
N SER A 3 -7.23 -5.57 -16.95
CA SER A 3 -5.78 -5.46 -16.75
C SER A 3 -5.42 -5.60 -15.27
N ALA A 4 -4.13 -5.88 -14.96
CA ALA A 4 -3.69 -5.96 -13.56
C ALA A 4 -3.84 -4.61 -12.83
N GLU A 5 -3.70 -3.48 -13.54
CA GLU A 5 -3.94 -2.14 -12.99
C GLU A 5 -5.42 -1.93 -12.62
N ALA A 6 -6.35 -2.25 -13.53
CA ALA A 6 -7.78 -2.15 -13.27
C ALA A 6 -8.22 -3.11 -12.14
N TRP A 7 -7.63 -4.31 -12.08
CA TRP A 7 -7.86 -5.26 -11.01
C TRP A 7 -7.37 -4.71 -9.66
N LEU A 8 -6.17 -4.14 -9.59
CA LEU A 8 -5.62 -3.54 -8.38
C LEU A 8 -6.52 -2.40 -7.87
N ALA A 9 -6.94 -1.50 -8.79
CA ALA A 9 -7.77 -0.35 -8.45
C ALA A 9 -9.14 -0.72 -7.84
N HIS A 10 -9.66 -1.90 -8.16
CA HIS A 10 -11.00 -2.34 -7.72
C HIS A 10 -10.98 -3.64 -6.90
N TYR A 11 -9.81 -4.06 -6.42
CA TYR A 11 -9.64 -5.34 -5.72
C TYR A 11 -10.59 -5.50 -4.53
N TYR A 12 -10.72 -4.49 -3.69
CA TYR A 12 -11.59 -4.56 -2.50
C TYR A 12 -13.07 -4.81 -2.81
N GLN A 13 -13.52 -4.48 -4.02
CA GLN A 13 -14.90 -4.73 -4.47
C GLN A 13 -15.12 -6.19 -4.89
N GLN A 14 -14.09 -6.81 -5.46
CA GLN A 14 -14.11 -8.20 -5.91
C GLN A 14 -12.76 -8.87 -5.64
N PRO A 15 -12.49 -9.24 -4.37
CA PRO A 15 -11.23 -9.87 -4.00
C PRO A 15 -11.00 -11.17 -4.78
N ALA A 16 -9.83 -11.28 -5.38
CA ALA A 16 -9.41 -12.45 -6.15
C ALA A 16 -7.97 -12.86 -5.77
N PRO A 17 -7.77 -13.52 -4.62
CA PRO A 17 -6.44 -13.90 -4.12
C PRO A 17 -5.64 -14.76 -5.10
N ASP A 18 -6.32 -15.60 -5.90
CA ASP A 18 -5.67 -16.44 -6.92
C ASP A 18 -4.99 -15.64 -8.04
N ARG A 19 -5.40 -14.39 -8.21
CA ARG A 19 -4.84 -13.50 -9.22
C ARG A 19 -3.61 -12.72 -8.73
N VAL A 20 -3.30 -12.71 -7.45
CA VAL A 20 -2.21 -11.89 -6.89
C VAL A 20 -0.87 -12.19 -7.54
N ALA A 21 -0.45 -13.45 -7.62
CA ALA A 21 0.82 -13.81 -8.24
C ALA A 21 0.89 -13.47 -9.75
N PRO A 22 -0.11 -13.81 -10.58
CA PRO A 22 -0.15 -13.37 -11.97
C PRO A 22 -0.14 -11.84 -12.12
N ALA A 23 -0.88 -11.11 -11.28
CA ALA A 23 -0.95 -9.66 -11.34
C ALA A 23 0.38 -8.98 -10.99
N ILE A 24 1.11 -9.46 -9.98
CA ILE A 24 2.46 -8.96 -9.66
C ILE A 24 3.37 -9.07 -10.88
N PHE A 25 3.33 -10.20 -11.58
CA PHE A 25 4.14 -10.43 -12.77
C PHE A 25 3.72 -9.52 -13.94
N GLU A 26 2.42 -9.36 -14.16
CA GLU A 26 1.86 -8.47 -15.20
C GLU A 26 2.24 -7.00 -14.92
N LEU A 27 2.05 -6.50 -13.69
CA LEU A 27 2.43 -5.15 -13.27
C LEU A 27 3.93 -4.89 -13.39
N SER A 28 4.74 -5.90 -13.06
CA SER A 28 6.19 -5.82 -13.24
C SER A 28 6.61 -5.66 -14.71
N ARG A 29 5.88 -6.28 -15.63
CA ARG A 29 6.21 -6.24 -17.08
C ARG A 29 5.60 -5.04 -17.80
N SER A 30 4.54 -4.46 -17.30
CA SER A 30 3.85 -3.32 -17.92
C SER A 30 4.54 -1.98 -17.66
N GLY A 31 5.57 -1.93 -16.82
CA GLY A 31 6.19 -0.67 -16.38
C GLY A 31 5.38 0.07 -15.31
N TYR A 32 4.43 -0.60 -14.67
CA TYR A 32 3.60 0.00 -13.63
C TYR A 32 4.42 0.47 -12.43
N PHE A 33 5.41 -0.32 -12.02
CA PHE A 33 6.24 0.00 -10.85
C PHE A 33 7.30 1.07 -11.12
N GLU A 34 7.53 1.46 -12.36
CA GLU A 34 8.43 2.55 -12.74
C GLU A 34 7.76 3.93 -12.66
N GLN A 35 6.44 3.98 -12.51
CA GLN A 35 5.69 5.22 -12.40
C GLN A 35 5.80 5.82 -10.98
N PRO A 36 5.90 7.17 -10.86
CA PRO A 36 5.97 7.84 -9.56
C PRO A 36 4.81 7.45 -8.64
N GLY A 37 5.12 7.14 -7.39
CA GLY A 37 4.12 6.78 -6.38
C GLY A 37 3.59 5.35 -6.44
N HIS A 38 3.67 4.66 -7.58
CA HIS A 38 3.11 3.33 -7.75
C HIS A 38 3.82 2.25 -6.92
N VAL A 39 5.13 2.38 -6.69
CA VAL A 39 5.88 1.47 -5.81
C VAL A 39 5.28 1.49 -4.40
N SER A 40 5.09 2.68 -3.82
CA SER A 40 4.54 2.81 -2.47
C SER A 40 3.10 2.34 -2.38
N LEU A 41 2.29 2.64 -3.40
CA LEU A 41 0.91 2.15 -3.50
C LEU A 41 0.88 0.62 -3.55
N ALA A 42 1.71 0.01 -4.39
CA ALA A 42 1.81 -1.45 -4.49
C ALA A 42 2.31 -2.11 -3.19
N ILE A 43 3.26 -1.48 -2.48
CA ILE A 43 3.70 -1.95 -1.16
C ILE A 43 2.52 -1.96 -0.18
N GLY A 44 1.76 -0.88 -0.06
CA GLY A 44 0.61 -0.81 0.83
C GLY A 44 -0.48 -1.82 0.48
N PHE A 45 -0.76 -1.98 -0.82
CA PHE A 45 -1.71 -2.95 -1.35
C PHE A 45 -1.31 -4.40 -1.02
N LEU A 46 -0.09 -4.80 -1.39
CA LEU A 46 0.39 -6.16 -1.17
C LEU A 46 0.59 -6.47 0.31
N ALA A 47 1.08 -5.51 1.11
CA ALA A 47 1.21 -5.68 2.55
C ALA A 47 -0.13 -6.02 3.21
N SER A 48 -1.19 -5.32 2.80
CA SER A 48 -2.55 -5.56 3.32
C SER A 48 -3.09 -6.92 2.90
N ILE A 49 -2.86 -7.33 1.64
CA ILE A 49 -3.24 -8.67 1.16
C ILE A 49 -2.45 -9.76 1.89
N PHE A 50 -1.15 -9.57 2.10
CA PHE A 50 -0.31 -10.52 2.82
C PHE A 50 -0.76 -10.69 4.27
N ALA A 51 -1.20 -9.61 4.91
CA ALA A 51 -1.78 -9.66 6.26
C ALA A 51 -3.11 -10.42 6.31
N GLN A 52 -3.96 -10.27 5.28
CA GLN A 52 -5.25 -10.97 5.19
C GLN A 52 -5.14 -12.45 4.87
N HIS A 53 -4.10 -12.86 4.12
CA HIS A 53 -3.90 -14.21 3.63
C HIS A 53 -2.49 -14.75 3.94
N PRO A 54 -2.13 -14.84 5.24
CA PRO A 54 -0.77 -15.23 5.63
C PRO A 54 -0.37 -16.63 5.14
N GLU A 55 -1.33 -17.52 4.92
CA GLU A 55 -1.11 -18.86 4.40
C GLU A 55 -0.63 -18.89 2.93
N ARG A 56 -0.92 -17.83 2.16
CA ARG A 56 -0.60 -17.74 0.73
C ARG A 56 0.68 -16.94 0.43
N VAL A 57 1.28 -16.31 1.42
CA VAL A 57 2.43 -15.43 1.23
C VAL A 57 3.60 -16.15 0.55
N ASN A 58 3.86 -17.41 0.90
CA ASN A 58 4.94 -18.18 0.28
C ASN A 58 4.74 -18.39 -1.22
N GLU A 59 3.49 -18.66 -1.65
CA GLU A 59 3.11 -18.75 -3.05
C GLU A 59 3.42 -17.43 -3.78
N TRP A 60 2.94 -16.32 -3.23
CA TRP A 60 3.12 -15.00 -3.84
C TRP A 60 4.56 -14.51 -3.82
N MET A 61 5.30 -14.78 -2.76
CA MET A 61 6.73 -14.46 -2.70
C MET A 61 7.59 -15.29 -3.66
N SER A 62 7.11 -16.45 -4.13
CA SER A 62 7.84 -17.29 -5.08
C SER A 62 8.10 -16.58 -6.42
N VAL A 63 7.22 -15.66 -6.85
CA VAL A 63 7.42 -14.89 -8.09
C VAL A 63 8.62 -13.94 -8.00
N SER A 64 9.09 -13.59 -6.80
CA SER A 64 10.25 -12.71 -6.62
C SER A 64 11.49 -13.21 -7.34
N ARG A 65 11.65 -14.54 -7.50
CA ARG A 65 12.83 -15.16 -8.11
C ARG A 65 13.03 -14.77 -9.58
N VAL A 66 11.97 -14.41 -10.27
CA VAL A 66 11.99 -14.07 -11.71
C VAL A 66 11.79 -12.58 -11.98
N LEU A 67 11.61 -11.77 -10.92
CA LEU A 67 11.42 -10.34 -11.02
C LEU A 67 12.76 -9.59 -11.05
N PRO A 68 12.78 -8.39 -11.66
CA PRO A 68 13.88 -7.45 -11.52
C PRO A 68 14.19 -7.14 -10.03
N VAL A 69 15.44 -6.83 -9.73
CA VAL A 69 15.92 -6.56 -8.35
C VAL A 69 15.08 -5.47 -7.65
N ALA A 70 14.72 -4.41 -8.37
CA ALA A 70 13.88 -3.34 -7.82
C ALA A 70 12.50 -3.87 -7.34
N HIS A 71 11.90 -4.80 -8.10
CA HIS A 71 10.60 -5.37 -7.76
C HIS A 71 10.70 -6.45 -6.68
N GLN A 72 11.84 -7.12 -6.56
CA GLN A 72 12.13 -7.98 -5.39
C GLN A 72 12.16 -7.15 -4.09
N ARG A 73 12.76 -5.95 -4.12
CA ARG A 73 12.76 -5.00 -3.00
C ARG A 73 11.35 -4.56 -2.62
N LEU A 74 10.50 -4.28 -3.62
CA LEU A 74 9.09 -3.94 -3.42
C LEU A 74 8.36 -5.06 -2.66
N LEU A 75 8.48 -6.31 -3.11
CA LEU A 75 7.85 -7.46 -2.45
C LEU A 75 8.38 -7.67 -1.03
N ALA A 76 9.69 -7.52 -0.82
CA ALA A 76 10.29 -7.60 0.51
C ALA A 76 9.74 -6.51 1.45
N SER A 77 9.59 -5.28 0.95
CA SER A 77 8.98 -4.18 1.69
C SER A 77 7.52 -4.47 2.03
N ALA A 78 6.74 -4.98 1.07
CA ALA A 78 5.36 -5.38 1.32
C ALA A 78 5.25 -6.46 2.41
N LEU A 79 6.12 -7.46 2.35
CA LEU A 79 6.17 -8.50 3.38
C LEU A 79 6.54 -7.92 4.76
N TRP A 80 7.47 -6.95 4.81
CA TRP A 80 7.86 -6.28 6.04
C TRP A 80 6.71 -5.47 6.64
N TYR A 81 6.03 -4.67 5.83
CA TYR A 81 4.88 -3.86 6.24
C TYR A 81 3.63 -4.69 6.60
N SER A 82 3.54 -5.94 6.12
CA SER A 82 2.37 -6.80 6.40
C SER A 82 2.27 -7.26 7.86
N GLY A 83 3.37 -7.18 8.63
CA GLY A 83 3.43 -7.76 9.98
C GLY A 83 3.28 -9.28 9.99
N HIS A 84 3.52 -9.96 8.87
CA HIS A 84 3.38 -11.41 8.77
C HIS A 84 4.23 -12.14 9.82
N PRO A 85 3.67 -13.11 10.60
CA PRO A 85 4.39 -13.76 11.70
C PRO A 85 5.72 -14.42 11.29
N ARG A 86 5.79 -14.91 10.05
CA ARG A 86 7.01 -15.51 9.46
C ARG A 86 7.78 -14.55 8.56
N GLY A 87 7.40 -13.27 8.51
CA GLY A 87 7.99 -12.27 7.63
C GLY A 87 9.50 -12.19 7.74
N ALA A 88 10.04 -12.13 8.96
CA ALA A 88 11.48 -12.13 9.19
C ALA A 88 12.17 -13.41 8.67
N THR A 89 11.53 -14.57 8.77
CA THR A 89 12.07 -15.83 8.25
C THR A 89 12.11 -15.84 6.74
N GLU A 90 11.05 -15.39 6.09
CA GLU A 90 10.97 -15.29 4.63
C GLU A 90 11.95 -14.26 4.07
N LEU A 91 12.10 -13.10 4.73
CA LEU A 91 13.09 -12.08 4.36
C LEU A 91 14.52 -12.60 4.50
N ARG A 92 14.84 -13.38 5.55
CA ARG A 92 16.15 -14.05 5.66
C ARG A 92 16.36 -15.08 4.57
N ALA A 93 15.31 -15.79 4.18
CA ALA A 93 15.40 -16.75 3.06
C ALA A 93 15.69 -16.01 1.74
N LEU A 94 15.01 -14.90 1.47
CA LEU A 94 15.26 -14.06 0.31
C LEU A 94 16.69 -13.50 0.32
N ALA A 95 17.17 -13.00 1.47
CA ALA A 95 18.51 -12.43 1.62
C ALA A 95 19.64 -13.42 1.28
N ARG A 96 19.43 -14.73 1.52
CA ARG A 96 20.44 -15.76 1.19
C ARG A 96 20.71 -15.90 -0.31
N SER A 97 19.71 -15.64 -1.14
CA SER A 97 19.82 -15.73 -2.61
C SER A 97 19.92 -14.39 -3.32
N ALA A 98 19.78 -13.28 -2.58
CA ALA A 98 19.78 -11.94 -3.12
C ALA A 98 21.19 -11.43 -3.45
N ALA A 99 21.26 -10.47 -4.40
CA ALA A 99 22.46 -9.70 -4.68
C ALA A 99 22.98 -8.97 -3.42
N PRO A 100 24.29 -8.69 -3.30
CA PRO A 100 24.87 -8.13 -2.07
C PRO A 100 24.22 -6.81 -1.59
N GLU A 101 23.82 -5.94 -2.53
CA GLU A 101 23.12 -4.69 -2.20
C GLU A 101 21.73 -4.94 -1.61
N VAL A 102 20.94 -5.84 -2.20
CA VAL A 102 19.61 -6.21 -1.70
C VAL A 102 19.71 -6.88 -0.33
N ARG A 103 20.70 -7.76 -0.17
CA ARG A 103 20.96 -8.40 1.13
C ARG A 103 21.21 -7.39 2.24
N ARG A 104 22.04 -6.37 2.00
CA ARG A 104 22.31 -5.30 2.99
C ARG A 104 21.03 -4.56 3.38
N GLU A 105 20.14 -4.30 2.44
CA GLU A 105 18.86 -3.63 2.71
C GLU A 105 17.92 -4.53 3.53
N LEU A 106 17.80 -5.81 3.15
CA LEU A 106 17.01 -6.78 3.91
C LEU A 106 17.54 -6.98 5.33
N ASP A 107 18.87 -7.03 5.50
CA ASP A 107 19.49 -7.10 6.82
C ASP A 107 19.23 -5.83 7.65
N ALA A 108 19.16 -4.65 7.02
CA ALA A 108 18.78 -3.41 7.69
C ALA A 108 17.31 -3.42 8.12
N MET A 109 16.40 -3.88 7.28
CA MET A 109 14.99 -4.08 7.63
C MET A 109 14.85 -5.03 8.84
N LEU A 110 15.55 -6.15 8.82
CA LEU A 110 15.49 -7.16 9.88
C LEU A 110 16.05 -6.70 11.23
N ARG A 111 16.84 -5.62 11.27
CA ARG A 111 17.33 -4.99 12.52
C ARG A 111 16.39 -3.95 13.10
N SER A 112 15.39 -3.50 12.34
CA SER A 112 14.38 -2.55 12.79
C SER A 112 13.07 -3.25 13.16
N ALA A 113 12.23 -2.58 13.94
CA ALA A 113 10.86 -3.06 14.15
C ALA A 113 10.06 -2.97 12.84
N ALA A 114 9.22 -3.95 12.58
CA ALA A 114 8.33 -3.92 11.43
C ALA A 114 7.37 -2.72 11.58
N PRO A 115 7.26 -1.85 10.56
CA PRO A 115 6.33 -0.74 10.61
C PRO A 115 4.89 -1.26 10.56
N SER A 116 3.97 -0.58 11.22
CA SER A 116 2.55 -0.88 11.16
C SER A 116 1.84 0.07 10.21
N LEU A 117 1.28 -0.43 9.11
CA LEU A 117 0.45 0.38 8.22
C LEU A 117 -0.79 0.94 8.94
N ALA A 118 -1.36 0.15 9.86
CA ALA A 118 -2.53 0.55 10.63
C ALA A 118 -2.27 1.70 11.61
N GLN A 119 -1.01 2.05 11.88
CA GLN A 119 -0.60 3.11 12.80
C GLN A 119 0.22 4.21 12.10
N ALA A 120 0.44 4.08 10.79
CA ALA A 120 1.29 4.99 10.05
C ALA A 120 0.56 6.28 9.69
N ASP A 121 0.99 7.40 10.27
CA ASP A 121 0.53 8.73 9.87
C ASP A 121 0.98 9.06 8.45
N VAL A 122 0.18 9.86 7.77
CA VAL A 122 0.53 10.41 6.45
C VAL A 122 1.38 11.67 6.64
N ARG A 123 2.70 11.51 6.46
CA ARG A 123 3.70 12.59 6.63
C ARG A 123 4.49 12.88 5.35
N SER A 124 4.28 12.09 4.30
CA SER A 124 4.95 12.18 3.01
C SER A 124 4.07 11.63 1.92
N GLU A 125 4.41 11.90 0.66
CA GLU A 125 3.75 11.28 -0.50
C GLU A 125 3.88 9.76 -0.47
N GLN A 126 5.02 9.23 -0.01
CA GLN A 126 5.20 7.79 0.16
C GLN A 126 4.18 7.20 1.13
N SER A 127 4.00 7.79 2.32
CA SER A 127 3.03 7.30 3.30
C SER A 127 1.59 7.51 2.83
N LEU A 128 1.30 8.56 2.06
CA LEU A 128 0.00 8.76 1.40
C LEU A 128 -0.33 7.60 0.45
N ASN A 129 0.61 7.24 -0.42
CA ASN A 129 0.41 6.17 -1.39
C ASN A 129 0.35 4.78 -0.72
N LEU A 130 1.08 4.54 0.37
CA LEU A 130 0.94 3.33 1.20
C LEU A 130 -0.50 3.19 1.72
N GLN A 131 -1.10 4.25 2.23
CA GLN A 131 -2.48 4.22 2.74
C GLN A 131 -3.50 4.01 1.62
N TRP A 132 -3.32 4.64 0.45
CA TRP A 132 -4.17 4.36 -0.71
C TRP A 132 -4.07 2.89 -1.14
N GLY A 133 -2.87 2.32 -1.19
CA GLY A 133 -2.69 0.90 -1.47
C GLY A 133 -3.42 0.01 -0.48
N ALA A 134 -3.32 0.31 0.82
CA ALA A 134 -4.04 -0.42 1.86
C ALA A 134 -5.56 -0.34 1.68
N PHE A 135 -6.09 0.85 1.33
CA PHE A 135 -7.52 0.99 1.03
C PHE A 135 -7.95 0.15 -0.18
N LEU A 136 -7.21 0.18 -1.28
CA LEU A 136 -7.54 -0.57 -2.50
C LEU A 136 -7.50 -2.10 -2.27
N ALA A 137 -6.71 -2.57 -1.32
CA ALA A 137 -6.67 -3.98 -0.93
C ALA A 137 -7.84 -4.40 -0.03
N THR A 138 -8.31 -3.50 0.86
CA THR A 138 -9.20 -3.88 1.95
C THR A 138 -10.61 -3.27 1.87
N GLY A 139 -10.72 -2.08 1.27
CA GLY A 139 -11.92 -1.23 1.36
C GLY A 139 -12.21 -0.72 2.77
N GLU A 140 -11.27 -0.85 3.72
CA GLU A 140 -11.44 -0.41 5.11
C GLU A 140 -11.42 1.11 5.24
N GLN A 141 -12.04 1.62 6.32
CA GLN A 141 -12.11 3.06 6.57
C GLN A 141 -10.80 3.63 7.10
N ALA A 142 -10.03 2.84 7.85
CA ALA A 142 -8.84 3.30 8.57
C ALA A 142 -7.80 3.99 7.66
N PRO A 143 -7.39 3.43 6.51
CA PRO A 143 -6.46 4.10 5.61
C PRO A 143 -6.95 5.49 5.16
N VAL A 144 -8.23 5.62 4.78
CA VAL A 144 -8.79 6.90 4.33
C VAL A 144 -8.87 7.91 5.48
N ARG A 145 -9.14 7.46 6.71
CA ARG A 145 -9.11 8.32 7.91
C ARG A 145 -7.71 8.85 8.21
N HIS A 146 -6.67 8.03 8.04
CA HIS A 146 -5.28 8.50 8.18
C HIS A 146 -4.95 9.58 7.14
N ILE A 147 -5.45 9.42 5.91
CA ILE A 147 -5.28 10.43 4.85
C ILE A 147 -6.03 11.72 5.21
N LEU A 148 -7.28 11.63 5.67
CA LEU A 148 -8.06 12.79 6.10
C LEU A 148 -7.43 13.52 7.28
N ALA A 149 -6.87 12.79 8.26
CA ALA A 149 -6.20 13.38 9.41
C ALA A 149 -4.98 14.23 9.00
N ALA A 150 -4.32 13.90 7.90
CA ALA A 150 -3.19 14.68 7.39
C ALA A 150 -3.58 16.09 6.92
N LEU A 151 -4.85 16.35 6.57
CA LEU A 151 -5.33 17.68 6.20
C LEU A 151 -5.20 18.70 7.32
N GLY A 152 -5.34 18.24 8.58
CA GLY A 152 -5.27 19.11 9.76
C GLY A 152 -3.91 19.12 10.46
N SER A 153 -2.98 18.23 10.10
CA SER A 153 -1.76 18.00 10.85
C SER A 153 -0.46 18.34 10.11
N THR A 154 -0.55 18.73 8.84
CA THR A 154 0.66 19.02 8.05
C THR A 154 0.82 20.51 7.78
N ASP A 155 1.99 21.05 8.15
CA ASP A 155 2.44 22.39 7.74
C ASP A 155 3.01 22.39 6.30
N ASN A 156 3.15 21.23 5.68
CA ASN A 156 3.64 21.09 4.31
C ASN A 156 2.51 21.34 3.31
N SER A 157 2.50 22.53 2.70
CA SER A 157 1.49 22.93 1.72
C SER A 157 1.40 21.99 0.51
N GLN A 158 2.53 21.46 0.05
CA GLN A 158 2.56 20.53 -1.09
C GLN A 158 1.90 19.19 -0.72
N LEU A 159 2.22 18.63 0.44
CA LEU A 159 1.59 17.39 0.91
C LEU A 159 0.09 17.59 1.10
N SER A 160 -0.34 18.72 1.69
CA SER A 160 -1.75 19.04 1.87
C SER A 160 -2.50 19.13 0.54
N GLN A 161 -1.88 19.71 -0.50
CA GLN A 161 -2.45 19.75 -1.85
C GLN A 161 -2.57 18.33 -2.45
N ASN A 162 -1.52 17.51 -2.34
CA ASN A 162 -1.53 16.14 -2.83
C ASN A 162 -2.61 15.29 -2.12
N VAL A 163 -2.77 15.46 -0.81
CA VAL A 163 -3.82 14.80 -0.04
C VAL A 163 -5.21 15.21 -0.54
N ARG A 164 -5.49 16.50 -0.67
CA ARG A 164 -6.78 17.01 -1.17
C ARG A 164 -7.08 16.49 -2.58
N TRP A 165 -6.11 16.59 -3.47
CA TRP A 165 -6.26 16.11 -4.84
C TRP A 165 -6.53 14.62 -4.89
N SER A 166 -5.77 13.81 -4.16
CA SER A 166 -5.95 12.35 -4.15
C SER A 166 -7.28 11.93 -3.52
N LEU A 167 -7.75 12.62 -2.48
CA LEU A 167 -9.07 12.38 -1.90
C LEU A 167 -10.18 12.67 -2.91
N ALA A 168 -10.11 13.81 -3.61
CA ALA A 168 -11.10 14.18 -4.63
C ALA A 168 -11.13 13.16 -5.78
N GLN A 169 -9.96 12.74 -6.29
CA GLN A 169 -9.86 11.76 -7.36
C GLN A 169 -10.43 10.39 -6.93
N ASN A 170 -10.04 9.91 -5.75
CA ASN A 170 -10.51 8.60 -5.27
C ASN A 170 -11.98 8.64 -4.85
N ALA A 171 -12.51 9.76 -4.33
CA ALA A 171 -13.93 9.90 -4.03
C ALA A 171 -14.80 9.90 -5.31
N ALA A 172 -14.27 10.41 -6.42
CA ALA A 172 -14.96 10.35 -7.72
C ALA A 172 -14.98 8.94 -8.33
N GLN A 173 -13.99 8.11 -8.02
CA GLN A 173 -13.86 6.76 -8.58
C GLN A 173 -14.43 5.66 -7.66
N HIS A 174 -14.49 5.91 -6.35
CA HIS A 174 -14.87 4.95 -5.33
C HIS A 174 -15.96 5.51 -4.42
N GLU A 175 -17.19 5.07 -4.58
CA GLU A 175 -18.31 5.45 -3.68
C GLU A 175 -17.98 5.25 -2.20
N ARG A 176 -17.18 4.21 -1.90
CA ARG A 176 -16.73 3.91 -0.54
C ARG A 176 -15.90 5.03 0.06
N VAL A 177 -14.98 5.63 -0.72
CA VAL A 177 -14.17 6.77 -0.28
C VAL A 177 -15.07 7.98 -0.03
N LEU A 178 -16.00 8.28 -0.95
CA LEU A 178 -16.94 9.38 -0.79
C LEU A 178 -17.80 9.22 0.49
N ALA A 179 -18.28 8.01 0.76
CA ALA A 179 -19.04 7.71 1.97
C ALA A 179 -18.21 7.96 3.23
N ILE A 180 -16.95 7.48 3.28
CA ILE A 180 -16.03 7.70 4.42
C ILE A 180 -15.78 9.20 4.63
N CYS A 181 -15.53 9.96 3.57
CA CYS A 181 -15.33 11.41 3.66
C CYS A 181 -16.56 12.12 4.22
N ARG A 182 -17.77 11.75 3.78
CA ARG A 182 -19.03 12.31 4.29
C ARG A 182 -19.25 11.97 5.77
N ASP A 183 -18.98 10.73 6.17
CA ASP A 183 -19.11 10.31 7.55
C ASP A 183 -18.13 11.06 8.47
N GLU A 184 -16.90 11.27 8.04
CA GLU A 184 -15.91 12.04 8.82
C GLU A 184 -16.28 13.52 8.88
N LEU A 185 -16.75 14.10 7.77
CA LEU A 185 -17.24 15.48 7.77
C LEU A 185 -18.44 15.68 8.73
N ALA A 186 -19.36 14.71 8.77
CA ALA A 186 -20.51 14.76 9.67
C ALA A 186 -20.14 14.70 11.15
N ARG A 187 -18.96 14.18 11.49
CA ARG A 187 -18.43 14.12 12.86
C ARG A 187 -17.69 15.37 13.29
N GLN A 188 -17.33 16.25 12.32
CA GLN A 188 -16.63 17.50 12.62
C GLN A 188 -17.56 18.52 13.27
N PRO A 189 -17.05 19.42 14.16
CA PRO A 189 -17.79 20.56 14.67
C PRO A 189 -18.35 21.43 13.54
N ASN A 190 -19.51 22.07 13.76
CA ASN A 190 -20.17 22.90 12.74
C ASN A 190 -19.25 23.96 12.14
N ALA A 191 -18.43 24.63 12.97
CA ALA A 191 -17.47 25.64 12.53
C ALA A 191 -16.43 25.10 11.51
N VAL A 192 -16.06 23.80 11.60
CA VAL A 192 -15.13 23.16 10.66
C VAL A 192 -15.87 22.77 9.37
N ARG A 193 -17.14 22.35 9.49
CA ARG A 193 -17.96 21.99 8.32
C ARG A 193 -18.26 23.13 7.37
N GLU A 194 -18.33 24.37 7.91
CA GLU A 194 -18.59 25.58 7.14
C GLU A 194 -17.35 26.08 6.36
N THR A 195 -16.16 25.58 6.68
CA THR A 195 -14.88 25.99 6.07
C THR A 195 -14.32 24.96 5.07
N LEU A 196 -14.93 23.80 4.95
CA LEU A 196 -14.59 22.73 4.02
C LEU A 196 -15.54 22.67 2.83
#